data_674c3c24eb457641b2fdf4d2b3765cb4
#
_entry.id   674c3c24eb457641b2fdf4d2b3765cb4
#
_cell.length_a   1.000
_cell.length_b   1.000
_cell.length_c   1.000
_cell.angle_alpha   90.00
_cell.angle_beta   90.00
_cell.angle_gamma   90.00
#
_symmetry.space_group_name_H-M   'P 1'
#
loop_
_entity.id
_entity.type
_entity.pdbx_description
1 polymer ?
#
loop_
_entity_poly.entity_id
_entity_poly.type
_entity_poly.pdbx_seq_one_letter_code
_entity_poly.pdbx_strand_id
1 'polypeptide(L)'
;MKAPHFTHKVIKLIQQAERIAERHHHRSIQSIDLFIGASLVKEGALKEMHYLLEPYTDEIERLIETLTPEPSSENWIEPFSMPLSSHAHRIWTSSIDIMKRYNQTFLNEGHIIQAFFSHIPSHPQLEQGLMEIPKKQIIQSVTTARDLTVNLLTNDWINKELQGVVISMVQPNEEEDFLSWVKHQFGERWFETLSGAFQSSLPFIPILKAEEKGKLVGFAAYDVYMNKKGIFGPMGVIPATRLHGVGKQLLYTALHRMKERGYLYAVLKEAGPIEFYEKTCGAKLIPLDNTR
;
A
#
# COMPACT_ATOMS: atom_id res chain seq x y z
N MET A 1 13.34 5.26 -18.49
CA MET A 1 12.72 4.57 -17.32
C MET A 1 11.23 4.45 -17.61
N LYS A 2 10.57 3.31 -17.28
CA LYS A 2 9.11 3.23 -17.38
C LYS A 2 8.51 4.22 -16.39
N ALA A 3 7.45 4.95 -16.82
CA ALA A 3 6.69 5.80 -15.93
C ALA A 3 6.13 4.96 -14.76
N PRO A 4 6.07 5.52 -13.54
CA PRO A 4 5.50 4.80 -12.40
C PRO A 4 4.02 4.53 -12.63
N HIS A 5 3.54 3.40 -12.13
CA HIS A 5 2.10 3.15 -12.03
C HIS A 5 1.55 3.88 -10.82
N PHE A 6 0.30 4.32 -10.89
CA PHE A 6 -0.36 5.06 -9.81
C PHE A 6 -1.49 4.23 -9.20
N THR A 7 -1.63 4.29 -7.87
CA THR A 7 -2.83 3.76 -7.23
C THR A 7 -4.05 4.60 -7.60
N HIS A 8 -5.24 4.01 -7.49
CA HIS A 8 -6.48 4.76 -7.74
C HIS A 8 -6.64 5.94 -6.77
N LYS A 9 -6.18 5.77 -5.52
CA LYS A 9 -6.19 6.83 -4.51
C LYS A 9 -5.28 8.00 -4.89
N VAL A 10 -4.12 7.73 -5.49
CA VAL A 10 -3.23 8.79 -6.01
C VAL A 10 -3.90 9.55 -7.14
N ILE A 11 -4.58 8.87 -8.07
CA ILE A 11 -5.32 9.57 -9.14
C ILE A 11 -6.42 10.46 -8.55
N LYS A 12 -7.19 9.97 -7.58
CA LYS A 12 -8.20 10.78 -6.88
C LYS A 12 -7.58 11.96 -6.12
N LEU A 13 -6.44 11.74 -5.45
CA LEU A 13 -5.70 12.81 -4.76
C LEU A 13 -5.32 13.93 -5.73
N ILE A 14 -4.77 13.59 -6.89
CA ILE A 14 -4.40 14.56 -7.93
C ILE A 14 -5.64 15.34 -8.38
N GLN A 15 -6.73 14.66 -8.70
CA GLN A 15 -7.99 15.31 -9.09
C GLN A 15 -8.53 16.27 -8.02
N GLN A 16 -8.39 15.92 -6.73
CA GLN A 16 -8.77 16.84 -5.66
C GLN A 16 -7.81 18.02 -5.55
N ALA A 17 -6.50 17.80 -5.68
CA ALA A 17 -5.50 18.87 -5.67
C ALA A 17 -5.72 19.88 -6.80
N GLU A 18 -6.04 19.41 -8.01
CA GLU A 18 -6.39 20.26 -9.16
C GLU A 18 -7.64 21.11 -8.88
N ARG A 19 -8.71 20.51 -8.30
CA ARG A 19 -9.92 21.24 -7.91
C ARG A 19 -9.66 22.31 -6.84
N ILE A 20 -8.74 22.05 -5.90
CA ILE A 20 -8.34 23.03 -4.89
C ILE A 20 -7.59 24.17 -5.56
N ALA A 21 -6.61 23.87 -6.40
CA ALA A 21 -5.86 24.85 -7.14
C ALA A 21 -6.77 25.77 -7.99
N GLU A 22 -7.75 25.20 -8.70
CA GLU A 22 -8.76 25.94 -9.46
C GLU A 22 -9.61 26.86 -8.55
N ARG A 23 -10.10 26.33 -7.41
CA ARG A 23 -10.92 27.09 -6.45
C ARG A 23 -10.19 28.31 -5.89
N HIS A 24 -8.90 28.17 -5.61
CA HIS A 24 -8.07 29.24 -5.05
C HIS A 24 -7.30 30.06 -6.12
N HIS A 25 -7.66 29.86 -7.42
CA HIS A 25 -7.06 30.55 -8.55
C HIS A 25 -5.53 30.41 -8.64
N HIS A 26 -5.01 29.28 -8.19
CA HIS A 26 -3.60 28.96 -8.33
C HIS A 26 -3.26 28.69 -9.81
N ARG A 27 -2.19 29.27 -10.31
CA ARG A 27 -1.70 29.03 -11.68
C ARG A 27 -1.01 27.67 -11.85
N SER A 28 -0.66 27.05 -10.75
CA SER A 28 -0.03 25.73 -10.66
C SER A 28 -0.45 25.07 -9.36
N ILE A 29 -0.46 23.72 -9.34
CA ILE A 29 -0.75 22.96 -8.12
C ILE A 29 0.34 23.26 -7.09
N GLN A 30 -0.06 23.81 -5.95
CA GLN A 30 0.82 24.09 -4.83
C GLN A 30 1.03 22.86 -3.97
N SER A 31 2.07 22.85 -3.15
CA SER A 31 2.33 21.75 -2.22
C SER A 31 1.16 21.47 -1.28
N ILE A 32 0.53 22.54 -0.80
CA ILE A 32 -0.63 22.46 0.10
C ILE A 32 -1.83 21.85 -0.62
N ASP A 33 -2.02 22.08 -1.92
CA ASP A 33 -3.11 21.50 -2.69
C ASP A 33 -2.98 19.97 -2.74
N LEU A 34 -1.75 19.43 -2.89
CA LEU A 34 -1.51 17.98 -2.83
C LEU A 34 -1.87 17.40 -1.47
N PHE A 35 -1.48 18.08 -0.39
CA PHE A 35 -1.75 17.63 0.98
C PHE A 35 -3.24 17.61 1.31
N ILE A 36 -3.95 18.68 0.99
CA ILE A 36 -5.40 18.76 1.20
C ILE A 36 -6.13 17.83 0.24
N GLY A 37 -5.68 17.75 -1.03
CA GLY A 37 -6.20 16.80 -2.00
C GLY A 37 -6.18 15.36 -1.47
N ALA A 38 -5.11 14.97 -0.76
CA ALA A 38 -5.02 13.68 -0.08
C ALA A 38 -6.11 13.53 0.98
N SER A 39 -6.31 14.53 1.85
CA SER A 39 -7.28 14.46 2.94
C SER A 39 -8.74 14.38 2.45
N LEU A 40 -9.02 14.89 1.26
CA LEU A 40 -10.36 14.88 0.68
C LEU A 40 -10.75 13.57 -0.01
N VAL A 41 -9.83 12.64 -0.21
CA VAL A 41 -10.13 11.34 -0.83
C VAL A 41 -11.03 10.46 0.04
N LYS A 42 -10.93 10.54 1.36
CA LYS A 42 -11.79 9.84 2.36
C LYS A 42 -11.94 8.33 2.14
N GLU A 43 -10.90 7.67 1.61
CA GLU A 43 -10.88 6.23 1.36
C GLU A 43 -9.65 5.58 2.01
N GLY A 44 -9.81 4.37 2.56
CA GLY A 44 -8.73 3.61 3.17
C GLY A 44 -7.96 4.43 4.23
N ALA A 45 -6.64 4.43 4.14
CA ALA A 45 -5.76 5.16 5.05
C ALA A 45 -5.95 6.69 4.99
N LEU A 46 -6.34 7.24 3.83
CA LEU A 46 -6.62 8.67 3.68
C LEU A 46 -7.86 9.11 4.45
N LYS A 47 -8.81 8.20 4.72
CA LYS A 47 -9.95 8.48 5.58
C LYS A 47 -9.52 8.76 7.03
N GLU A 48 -8.53 8.03 7.54
CA GLU A 48 -7.97 8.27 8.87
C GLU A 48 -7.22 9.61 8.91
N MET A 49 -6.41 9.91 7.88
CA MET A 49 -5.78 11.22 7.72
C MET A 49 -6.83 12.35 7.73
N HIS A 50 -7.95 12.18 7.03
CA HIS A 50 -9.04 13.17 7.05
C HIS A 50 -9.54 13.45 8.46
N TYR A 51 -9.86 12.40 9.24
CA TYR A 51 -10.33 12.58 10.63
C TYR A 51 -9.29 13.21 11.55
N LEU A 52 -8.00 12.92 11.33
CA LEU A 52 -6.92 13.57 12.07
C LEU A 52 -6.80 15.07 11.75
N LEU A 53 -7.21 15.49 10.56
CA LEU A 53 -7.15 16.88 10.10
C LEU A 53 -8.45 17.66 10.34
N GLU A 54 -9.57 16.99 10.59
CA GLU A 54 -10.87 17.62 10.79
C GLU A 54 -10.85 18.73 11.85
N PRO A 55 -10.17 18.60 13.02
CA PRO A 55 -10.07 19.67 14.01
C PRO A 55 -9.30 20.92 13.54
N TYR A 56 -8.51 20.80 12.49
CA TYR A 56 -7.61 21.84 11.97
C TYR A 56 -8.09 22.46 10.66
N THR A 57 -9.36 22.21 10.29
CA THR A 57 -9.91 22.66 8.99
C THR A 57 -9.81 24.18 8.83
N ASP A 58 -10.19 24.95 9.84
CA ASP A 58 -10.20 26.42 9.78
C ASP A 58 -8.77 27.00 9.68
N GLU A 59 -7.78 26.37 10.34
CA GLU A 59 -6.36 26.74 10.23
C GLU A 59 -5.81 26.47 8.85
N ILE A 60 -6.19 25.32 8.28
CA ILE A 60 -5.74 24.91 6.94
C ILE A 60 -6.35 25.83 5.86
N GLU A 61 -7.64 26.18 5.98
CA GLU A 61 -8.30 27.12 5.07
C GLU A 61 -7.65 28.49 5.12
N ARG A 62 -7.40 29.03 6.31
CA ARG A 62 -6.67 30.31 6.48
C ARG A 62 -5.25 30.24 5.91
N LEU A 63 -4.57 29.10 6.08
CA LEU A 63 -3.23 28.92 5.52
C LEU A 63 -3.26 29.01 3.98
N ILE A 64 -4.22 28.36 3.31
CA ILE A 64 -4.33 28.43 1.85
C ILE A 64 -4.54 29.86 1.38
N GLU A 65 -5.43 30.61 2.04
CA GLU A 65 -5.75 32.00 1.68
C GLU A 65 -4.57 32.97 1.87
N THR A 66 -3.70 32.69 2.85
CA THR A 66 -2.58 33.56 3.19
C THR A 66 -1.23 33.12 2.60
N LEU A 67 -1.18 31.90 2.04
CA LEU A 67 0.04 31.36 1.47
C LEU A 67 0.43 32.13 0.20
N THR A 68 1.68 32.59 0.16
CA THR A 68 2.22 33.19 -1.07
C THR A 68 2.39 32.10 -2.13
N PRO A 69 1.73 32.21 -3.30
CA PRO A 69 1.86 31.21 -4.34
C PRO A 69 3.31 31.05 -4.80
N GLU A 70 3.75 29.81 -4.90
CA GLU A 70 5.07 29.47 -5.38
C GLU A 70 5.19 29.59 -6.90
N PRO A 71 6.40 29.87 -7.44
CA PRO A 71 6.61 29.87 -8.88
C PRO A 71 6.23 28.54 -9.51
N SER A 72 5.57 28.61 -10.67
CA SER A 72 5.27 27.41 -11.46
C SER A 72 6.57 26.76 -11.96
N SER A 73 6.64 25.45 -11.94
CA SER A 73 7.61 24.74 -12.75
C SER A 73 7.10 24.76 -14.19
N GLU A 74 7.96 25.07 -15.15
CA GLU A 74 7.59 25.13 -16.57
C GLU A 74 7.24 23.76 -17.17
N ASN A 75 7.45 22.67 -16.42
CA ASN A 75 7.32 21.30 -16.89
C ASN A 75 5.96 20.70 -16.52
N TRP A 76 5.23 20.28 -17.53
CA TRP A 76 4.05 19.42 -17.39
C TRP A 76 4.49 17.98 -17.11
N ILE A 77 3.90 17.38 -16.09
CA ILE A 77 4.22 16.00 -15.70
C ILE A 77 2.94 15.19 -15.65
N GLU A 78 2.87 14.12 -16.41
CA GLU A 78 1.78 13.15 -16.23
C GLU A 78 1.79 12.56 -14.81
N PRO A 79 0.63 12.38 -14.17
CA PRO A 79 -0.73 12.45 -14.71
C PRO A 79 -1.48 13.77 -14.42
N PHE A 80 -0.79 14.88 -14.14
CA PHE A 80 -1.41 16.16 -13.83
C PHE A 80 -1.93 16.87 -15.07
N SER A 81 -3.12 17.50 -14.97
CA SER A 81 -3.70 18.36 -15.99
C SER A 81 -3.28 19.83 -15.86
N MET A 82 -2.60 20.18 -14.74
CA MET A 82 -2.04 21.49 -14.45
C MET A 82 -0.54 21.38 -14.14
N PRO A 83 0.26 22.43 -14.37
CA PRO A 83 1.66 22.45 -13.95
C PRO A 83 1.78 22.40 -12.42
N LEU A 84 2.86 21.85 -11.92
CA LEU A 84 3.19 21.88 -10.50
C LEU A 84 3.98 23.15 -10.15
N SER A 85 3.83 23.64 -8.92
CA SER A 85 4.79 24.58 -8.36
C SER A 85 6.18 23.95 -8.19
N SER A 86 7.21 24.74 -8.08
CA SER A 86 8.58 24.22 -7.90
C SER A 86 8.72 23.33 -6.66
N HIS A 87 8.02 23.64 -5.58
CA HIS A 87 8.04 22.83 -4.36
C HIS A 87 7.19 21.57 -4.50
N ALA A 88 5.98 21.67 -5.07
CA ALA A 88 5.14 20.50 -5.38
C ALA A 88 5.86 19.52 -6.32
N HIS A 89 6.60 20.02 -7.29
CA HIS A 89 7.43 19.20 -8.17
C HIS A 89 8.53 18.44 -7.40
N ARG A 90 9.20 19.07 -6.44
CA ARG A 90 10.20 18.38 -5.59
C ARG A 90 9.54 17.29 -4.75
N ILE A 91 8.36 17.56 -4.17
CA ILE A 91 7.59 16.56 -3.41
C ILE A 91 7.24 15.37 -4.30
N TRP A 92 6.73 15.63 -5.52
CA TRP A 92 6.38 14.57 -6.46
C TRP A 92 7.58 13.69 -6.84
N THR A 93 8.69 14.31 -7.19
CA THR A 93 9.93 13.58 -7.53
C THR A 93 10.43 12.76 -6.35
N SER A 94 10.46 13.35 -5.15
CA SER A 94 10.84 12.66 -3.92
C SER A 94 9.93 11.47 -3.60
N SER A 95 8.62 11.60 -3.86
CA SER A 95 7.66 10.50 -3.65
C SER A 95 7.95 9.28 -4.55
N ILE A 96 8.35 9.53 -5.79
CA ILE A 96 8.78 8.48 -6.73
C ILE A 96 10.08 7.79 -6.24
N ASP A 97 11.01 8.55 -5.69
CA ASP A 97 12.24 8.00 -5.13
C ASP A 97 12.01 7.20 -3.85
N ILE A 98 11.05 7.61 -3.02
CA ILE A 98 10.59 6.82 -1.86
C ILE A 98 10.00 5.49 -2.34
N MET A 99 9.10 5.52 -3.32
CA MET A 99 8.51 4.30 -3.92
C MET A 99 9.60 3.32 -4.39
N LYS A 100 10.61 3.82 -5.11
CA LYS A 100 11.73 3.00 -5.62
C LYS A 100 12.56 2.39 -4.49
N ARG A 101 12.88 3.16 -3.43
CA ARG A 101 13.61 2.66 -2.25
C ARG A 101 12.91 1.48 -1.57
N TYR A 102 11.59 1.48 -1.56
CA TYR A 102 10.80 0.36 -1.03
C TYR A 102 10.54 -0.77 -2.05
N ASN A 103 11.22 -0.76 -3.21
CA ASN A 103 11.01 -1.73 -4.29
C ASN A 103 9.53 -1.89 -4.69
N GLN A 104 8.76 -0.82 -4.61
CA GLN A 104 7.36 -0.80 -5.00
C GLN A 104 7.22 -0.39 -6.47
N THR A 105 6.17 -0.88 -7.13
CA THR A 105 5.88 -0.61 -8.55
C THR A 105 4.79 0.43 -8.74
N PHE A 106 4.02 0.70 -7.67
CA PHE A 106 2.95 1.69 -7.65
C PHE A 106 3.28 2.83 -6.70
N LEU A 107 3.14 4.06 -7.19
CA LEU A 107 3.12 5.23 -6.33
C LEU A 107 1.80 5.25 -5.57
N ASN A 108 1.87 5.28 -4.24
CA ASN A 108 0.72 5.36 -3.35
C ASN A 108 0.70 6.66 -2.53
N GLU A 109 -0.40 6.91 -1.86
CA GLU A 109 -0.63 8.08 -1.02
C GLU A 109 0.43 8.26 0.09
N GLY A 110 0.91 7.16 0.67
CA GLY A 110 1.92 7.19 1.73
C GLY A 110 3.25 7.79 1.27
N HIS A 111 3.67 7.49 0.02
CA HIS A 111 4.88 8.08 -0.54
C HIS A 111 4.76 9.60 -0.70
N ILE A 112 3.60 10.09 -1.14
CA ILE A 112 3.35 11.51 -1.36
C ILE A 112 3.31 12.25 -0.03
N ILE A 113 2.59 11.74 0.97
CA ILE A 113 2.50 12.37 2.29
C ILE A 113 3.84 12.34 3.02
N GLN A 114 4.61 11.25 2.90
CA GLN A 114 5.95 11.18 3.46
C GLN A 114 6.89 12.21 2.79
N ALA A 115 6.85 12.33 1.47
CA ALA A 115 7.61 13.33 0.74
C ALA A 115 7.20 14.76 1.12
N PHE A 116 5.88 15.03 1.23
CA PHE A 116 5.35 16.32 1.67
C PHE A 116 5.98 16.75 3.01
N PHE A 117 5.85 15.92 4.04
CA PHE A 117 6.40 16.26 5.36
C PHE A 117 7.94 16.35 5.40
N SER A 118 8.63 15.64 4.52
CA SER A 118 10.09 15.73 4.38
C SER A 118 10.55 17.06 3.78
N HIS A 119 9.68 17.71 3.00
CA HIS A 119 9.99 18.97 2.33
C HIS A 119 9.44 20.22 3.04
N ILE A 120 8.53 20.07 4.01
CA ILE A 120 7.99 21.21 4.81
C ILE A 120 9.09 22.13 5.36
N PRO A 121 10.20 21.63 5.97
CA PRO A 121 11.23 22.50 6.52
C PRO A 121 11.88 23.46 5.51
N SER A 122 11.76 23.18 4.22
CA SER A 122 12.23 24.07 3.15
C SER A 122 11.20 25.15 2.73
N HIS A 123 10.04 25.19 3.39
CA HIS A 123 8.94 26.12 3.11
C HIS A 123 8.42 26.76 4.40
N PRO A 124 8.99 27.89 4.85
CA PRO A 124 8.70 28.47 6.18
C PRO A 124 7.22 28.72 6.48
N GLN A 125 6.45 29.21 5.50
CA GLN A 125 5.00 29.43 5.69
C GLN A 125 4.23 28.14 5.92
N LEU A 126 4.55 27.05 5.21
CA LEU A 126 3.93 25.73 5.44
C LEU A 126 4.37 25.15 6.78
N GLU A 127 5.65 25.31 7.15
CA GLU A 127 6.17 24.82 8.42
C GLU A 127 5.43 25.48 9.59
N GLN A 128 5.29 26.80 9.55
CA GLN A 128 4.57 27.56 10.57
C GLN A 128 3.08 27.25 10.58
N GLY A 129 2.43 27.26 9.41
CA GLY A 129 0.98 27.07 9.29
C GLY A 129 0.49 25.63 9.62
N LEU A 130 1.39 24.63 9.55
CA LEU A 130 1.08 23.24 9.87
C LEU A 130 1.76 22.77 11.17
N MET A 131 2.16 23.70 12.06
CA MET A 131 2.90 23.36 13.28
C MET A 131 2.06 22.54 14.26
N GLU A 132 0.78 22.85 14.37
CA GLU A 132 -0.13 22.26 15.35
C GLU A 132 -0.74 20.90 14.91
N ILE A 133 -0.68 20.57 13.60
CA ILE A 133 -1.28 19.32 13.12
C ILE A 133 -0.49 18.09 13.62
N PRO A 134 -1.15 16.95 13.83
CA PRO A 134 -0.54 15.74 14.36
C PRO A 134 0.29 14.99 13.28
N LYS A 135 1.40 15.61 12.83
CA LYS A 135 2.27 15.11 11.72
C LYS A 135 2.63 13.63 11.85
N LYS A 136 3.02 13.20 13.07
CA LYS A 136 3.43 11.81 13.33
C LYS A 136 2.29 10.84 13.07
N GLN A 137 1.10 11.13 13.59
CA GLN A 137 -0.08 10.28 13.42
C GLN A 137 -0.52 10.25 11.95
N ILE A 138 -0.49 11.39 11.26
CA ILE A 138 -0.82 11.48 9.83
C ILE A 138 0.14 10.62 9.00
N ILE A 139 1.45 10.74 9.21
CA ILE A 139 2.44 9.91 8.51
C ILE A 139 2.17 8.43 8.83
N GLN A 140 2.00 8.06 10.09
CA GLN A 140 1.73 6.69 10.48
C GLN A 140 0.47 6.12 9.84
N SER A 141 -0.62 6.89 9.76
CA SER A 141 -1.88 6.41 9.17
C SER A 141 -1.73 5.97 7.72
N VAL A 142 -0.86 6.61 6.94
CA VAL A 142 -0.71 6.36 5.49
C VAL A 142 0.55 5.58 5.09
N THR A 143 1.55 5.45 5.98
CA THR A 143 2.83 4.80 5.63
C THR A 143 3.04 3.46 6.33
N THR A 144 2.35 3.20 7.45
CA THR A 144 2.51 1.96 8.21
C THR A 144 1.82 0.80 7.51
N ALA A 145 2.45 -0.37 7.51
CA ALA A 145 1.79 -1.59 7.08
C ALA A 145 0.55 -1.86 7.94
N ARG A 146 -0.56 -2.24 7.31
CA ARG A 146 -1.87 -2.31 7.95
C ARG A 146 -2.42 -3.73 7.94
N ASP A 147 -3.21 -4.00 8.94
CA ASP A 147 -4.05 -5.20 8.95
C ASP A 147 -5.34 -4.92 8.16
N LEU A 148 -5.76 -5.89 7.37
CA LEU A 148 -7.04 -5.84 6.67
C LEU A 148 -7.85 -7.09 6.99
N THR A 149 -9.16 -6.99 6.88
CA THR A 149 -10.07 -8.13 7.00
C THR A 149 -10.76 -8.41 5.67
N VAL A 150 -10.99 -9.68 5.39
CA VAL A 150 -11.72 -10.16 4.20
C VAL A 150 -12.87 -11.05 4.67
N ASN A 151 -14.08 -10.75 4.19
CA ASN A 151 -15.24 -11.64 4.39
C ASN A 151 -15.15 -12.79 3.40
N LEU A 152 -15.07 -14.03 3.89
CA LEU A 152 -14.95 -15.23 3.07
C LEU A 152 -16.31 -15.82 2.63
N LEU A 153 -17.41 -15.37 3.23
CA LEU A 153 -18.74 -15.88 2.90
C LEU A 153 -19.30 -15.28 1.61
N THR A 154 -19.06 -14.00 1.38
CA THR A 154 -19.70 -13.22 0.31
C THR A 154 -18.95 -13.25 -1.02
N ASN A 155 -17.75 -13.81 -1.04
CA ASN A 155 -16.91 -13.81 -2.22
C ASN A 155 -16.61 -15.25 -2.68
N ASP A 156 -16.90 -15.52 -3.94
CA ASP A 156 -16.41 -16.68 -4.65
C ASP A 156 -15.29 -16.24 -5.58
N TRP A 157 -14.06 -16.41 -5.09
CA TRP A 157 -12.89 -16.11 -5.92
C TRP A 157 -12.70 -17.22 -6.95
N ILE A 158 -13.02 -16.87 -8.20
CA ILE A 158 -12.82 -17.79 -9.31
C ILE A 158 -11.33 -17.84 -9.63
N ASN A 159 -10.72 -18.97 -9.39
CA ASN A 159 -9.36 -19.25 -9.83
C ASN A 159 -9.36 -19.34 -11.36
N LYS A 160 -8.82 -18.30 -12.03
CA LYS A 160 -8.50 -18.41 -13.45
C LYS A 160 -7.12 -19.04 -13.56
N GLU A 161 -7.02 -20.16 -14.26
CA GLU A 161 -5.71 -20.75 -14.54
C GLU A 161 -4.83 -19.72 -15.23
N LEU A 162 -3.65 -19.52 -14.68
CA LEU A 162 -2.60 -18.75 -15.33
C LEU A 162 -1.80 -19.67 -16.22
N GLN A 163 -1.74 -19.34 -17.51
CA GLN A 163 -1.02 -20.13 -18.48
C GLN A 163 0.47 -20.22 -18.07
N GLY A 164 0.94 -21.46 -17.85
CA GLY A 164 2.35 -21.73 -17.51
C GLY A 164 2.70 -21.56 -16.02
N VAL A 165 1.74 -21.23 -15.13
CA VAL A 165 1.95 -21.14 -13.67
C VAL A 165 1.16 -22.24 -12.97
N VAL A 166 1.84 -23.02 -12.14
CA VAL A 166 1.22 -24.05 -11.29
C VAL A 166 1.22 -23.57 -9.85
N ILE A 167 0.06 -23.65 -9.18
CA ILE A 167 -0.05 -23.36 -7.74
C ILE A 167 -0.38 -24.65 -7.01
N SER A 168 0.44 -25.01 -6.04
CA SER A 168 0.30 -26.21 -5.22
C SER A 168 0.66 -25.96 -3.77
N MET A 169 0.29 -26.88 -2.87
CA MET A 169 0.77 -26.84 -1.48
C MET A 169 2.24 -27.26 -1.43
N VAL A 170 3.02 -26.62 -0.59
CA VAL A 170 4.39 -27.04 -0.27
C VAL A 170 4.33 -28.38 0.44
N GLN A 171 5.20 -29.33 0.03
CA GLN A 171 5.30 -30.66 0.62
C GLN A 171 6.40 -30.71 1.69
N PRO A 172 6.33 -31.64 2.67
CA PRO A 172 7.35 -31.75 3.72
C PRO A 172 8.76 -31.97 3.18
N ASN A 173 8.91 -32.71 2.09
CA ASN A 173 10.21 -32.99 1.47
C ASN A 173 10.79 -31.82 0.68
N GLU A 174 10.07 -30.69 0.56
CA GLU A 174 10.51 -29.48 -0.11
C GLU A 174 10.99 -28.40 0.88
N GLU A 175 11.02 -28.67 2.19
CA GLU A 175 11.27 -27.70 3.24
C GLU A 175 12.57 -26.91 3.01
N GLU A 176 13.69 -27.61 2.86
CA GLU A 176 15.03 -26.99 2.75
C GLU A 176 15.15 -26.07 1.53
N ASP A 177 14.74 -26.58 0.36
CA ASP A 177 14.81 -25.82 -0.88
C ASP A 177 13.87 -24.61 -0.88
N PHE A 178 12.65 -24.81 -0.39
CA PHE A 178 11.64 -23.75 -0.31
C PHE A 178 12.06 -22.65 0.67
N LEU A 179 12.48 -23.01 1.88
CA LEU A 179 12.89 -22.04 2.89
C LEU A 179 14.17 -21.30 2.50
N SER A 180 15.14 -21.98 1.89
CA SER A 180 16.34 -21.36 1.33
C SER A 180 16.00 -20.33 0.25
N TRP A 181 15.08 -20.67 -0.67
CA TRP A 181 14.59 -19.75 -1.68
C TRP A 181 13.88 -18.52 -1.06
N VAL A 182 13.02 -18.73 -0.06
CA VAL A 182 12.34 -17.63 0.65
C VAL A 182 13.35 -16.70 1.31
N LYS A 183 14.34 -17.25 2.02
CA LYS A 183 15.40 -16.48 2.68
C LYS A 183 16.16 -15.61 1.67
N HIS A 184 16.54 -16.18 0.52
CA HIS A 184 17.25 -15.48 -0.53
C HIS A 184 16.43 -14.36 -1.19
N GLN A 185 15.14 -14.60 -1.47
CA GLN A 185 14.28 -13.66 -2.20
C GLN A 185 13.63 -12.59 -1.31
N PHE A 186 13.32 -12.92 -0.05
CA PHE A 186 12.47 -12.10 0.81
C PHE A 186 13.07 -11.81 2.20
N GLY A 187 14.17 -12.46 2.56
CA GLY A 187 14.93 -12.19 3.78
C GLY A 187 14.57 -13.07 4.98
N GLU A 188 15.37 -12.89 6.05
CA GLU A 188 15.37 -13.72 7.25
C GLU A 188 14.02 -13.76 7.98
N ARG A 189 13.35 -12.61 8.12
CA ARG A 189 12.07 -12.51 8.85
C ARG A 189 10.99 -13.45 8.30
N TRP A 190 10.88 -13.57 6.99
CA TRP A 190 9.90 -14.48 6.38
C TRP A 190 10.36 -15.93 6.43
N PHE A 191 11.66 -16.19 6.31
CA PHE A 191 12.23 -17.51 6.56
C PHE A 191 11.84 -18.02 7.96
N GLU A 192 12.11 -17.24 9.02
CA GLU A 192 11.77 -17.61 10.40
C GLU A 192 10.26 -17.84 10.58
N THR A 193 9.43 -16.95 10.03
CA THR A 193 7.96 -17.08 10.10
C THR A 193 7.47 -18.37 9.47
N LEU A 194 7.99 -18.74 8.30
CA LEU A 194 7.54 -19.92 7.55
C LEU A 194 8.13 -21.23 8.08
N SER A 195 9.33 -21.21 8.66
CA SER A 195 9.94 -22.40 9.26
C SER A 195 9.06 -23.03 10.34
N GLY A 196 8.33 -22.22 11.12
CA GLY A 196 7.40 -22.69 12.13
C GLY A 196 6.23 -23.53 11.56
N ALA A 197 5.89 -23.37 10.30
CA ALA A 197 4.81 -24.15 9.67
C ALA A 197 5.19 -25.61 9.47
N PHE A 198 6.46 -25.92 9.21
CA PHE A 198 6.97 -27.27 9.03
C PHE A 198 7.07 -28.06 10.35
N GLN A 199 7.18 -27.34 11.46
CA GLN A 199 7.22 -27.92 12.80
C GLN A 199 5.83 -28.12 13.41
N SER A 200 4.76 -27.72 12.68
CA SER A 200 3.40 -27.81 13.18
C SER A 200 2.89 -29.26 13.13
N SER A 201 2.00 -29.62 14.08
CA SER A 201 1.31 -30.93 14.09
C SER A 201 0.16 -31.05 13.08
N LEU A 202 0.02 -30.10 12.16
CA LEU A 202 -1.02 -30.14 11.13
C LEU A 202 -0.71 -31.22 10.09
N PRO A 203 -1.74 -31.90 9.56
CA PRO A 203 -1.56 -32.95 8.53
C PRO A 203 -1.12 -32.38 7.16
N PHE A 204 -0.90 -31.10 7.06
CA PHE A 204 -0.49 -30.41 5.85
C PHE A 204 0.24 -29.10 6.23
N ILE A 205 1.09 -28.60 5.36
CA ILE A 205 1.78 -27.33 5.50
C ILE A 205 0.91 -26.24 4.89
N PRO A 206 0.43 -25.22 5.67
CA PRO A 206 -0.48 -24.20 5.16
C PRO A 206 0.24 -23.11 4.34
N ILE A 207 1.04 -23.55 3.39
CA ILE A 207 1.83 -22.71 2.48
C ILE A 207 1.56 -23.18 1.05
N LEU A 208 1.17 -22.24 0.20
CA LEU A 208 1.07 -22.39 -1.24
C LEU A 208 2.36 -21.89 -1.91
N LYS A 209 2.83 -22.61 -2.91
CA LYS A 209 3.89 -22.16 -3.82
C LYS A 209 3.31 -21.95 -5.22
N ALA A 210 3.90 -21.01 -5.96
CA ALA A 210 3.64 -20.81 -7.37
C ALA A 210 4.93 -21.10 -8.14
N GLU A 211 4.84 -21.92 -9.17
CA GLU A 211 5.94 -22.32 -10.03
C GLU A 211 5.63 -21.95 -11.48
N GLU A 212 6.59 -21.33 -12.17
CA GLU A 212 6.56 -21.07 -13.60
C GLU A 212 7.71 -21.84 -14.25
N LYS A 213 7.41 -22.73 -15.20
CA LYS A 213 8.40 -23.62 -15.85
C LYS A 213 9.27 -24.37 -14.83
N GLY A 214 8.65 -24.87 -13.74
CA GLY A 214 9.35 -25.59 -12.68
C GLY A 214 10.23 -24.75 -11.76
N LYS A 215 10.16 -23.42 -11.81
CA LYS A 215 10.90 -22.50 -10.93
C LYS A 215 9.95 -21.79 -9.99
N LEU A 216 10.31 -21.69 -8.72
CA LEU A 216 9.57 -20.93 -7.72
C LEU A 216 9.54 -19.44 -8.12
N VAL A 217 8.33 -18.89 -8.20
CA VAL A 217 8.08 -17.46 -8.54
C VAL A 217 7.29 -16.73 -7.47
N GLY A 218 6.65 -17.44 -6.53
CA GLY A 218 5.89 -16.84 -5.45
C GLY A 218 5.38 -17.86 -4.45
N PHE A 219 4.86 -17.35 -3.34
CA PHE A 219 4.21 -18.15 -2.30
C PHE A 219 3.14 -17.34 -1.57
N ALA A 220 2.23 -18.05 -0.88
CA ALA A 220 1.30 -17.47 0.09
C ALA A 220 1.08 -18.43 1.24
N ALA A 221 1.10 -17.95 2.46
CA ALA A 221 0.85 -18.74 3.66
C ALA A 221 -0.44 -18.29 4.37
N TYR A 222 -1.02 -19.16 5.15
CA TYR A 222 -2.11 -18.84 6.07
C TYR A 222 -1.97 -19.68 7.34
N ASP A 223 -2.51 -19.22 8.46
CA ASP A 223 -2.40 -19.87 9.76
C ASP A 223 -0.96 -20.05 10.31
N VAL A 224 0.01 -19.38 9.71
CA VAL A 224 1.44 -19.51 10.04
C VAL A 224 1.92 -18.37 10.94
N TYR A 225 1.51 -17.14 10.64
CA TYR A 225 1.97 -15.97 11.36
C TYR A 225 1.59 -16.04 12.85
N MET A 226 2.59 -15.99 13.73
CA MET A 226 2.46 -16.12 15.19
C MET A 226 1.67 -17.38 15.63
N ASN A 227 1.61 -18.43 14.82
CA ASN A 227 0.81 -19.66 15.05
C ASN A 227 -0.68 -19.36 15.30
N LYS A 228 -1.22 -18.28 14.72
CA LYS A 228 -2.63 -17.88 14.90
C LYS A 228 -3.48 -18.29 13.70
N LYS A 229 -4.65 -18.89 14.01
CA LYS A 229 -5.63 -19.27 13.01
C LYS A 229 -6.38 -18.07 12.42
N GLY A 230 -6.79 -18.16 11.15
CA GLY A 230 -7.50 -17.10 10.46
C GLY A 230 -6.63 -15.97 9.95
N ILE A 231 -5.31 -16.05 10.11
CA ILE A 231 -4.35 -15.06 9.58
C ILE A 231 -3.84 -15.53 8.22
N PHE A 232 -3.97 -14.65 7.22
CA PHE A 232 -3.35 -14.78 5.92
C PHE A 232 -2.02 -13.98 5.89
N GLY A 233 -1.01 -14.61 5.35
CA GLY A 233 0.35 -14.06 5.18
C GLY A 233 1.42 -14.88 5.93
N PRO A 234 2.70 -14.66 5.57
CA PRO A 234 3.17 -13.77 4.52
C PRO A 234 2.88 -14.25 3.10
N MET A 235 2.90 -13.32 2.14
CA MET A 235 2.77 -13.61 0.72
C MET A 235 3.83 -12.83 -0.06
N GLY A 236 4.54 -13.49 -0.96
CA GLY A 236 5.57 -12.89 -1.81
C GLY A 236 5.55 -13.40 -3.24
N VAL A 237 5.87 -12.49 -4.18
CA VAL A 237 6.05 -12.80 -5.61
C VAL A 237 7.31 -12.09 -6.06
N ILE A 238 8.18 -12.79 -6.79
CA ILE A 238 9.42 -12.18 -7.31
C ILE A 238 9.10 -11.02 -8.28
N PRO A 239 9.94 -9.96 -8.34
CA PRO A 239 9.66 -8.77 -9.12
C PRO A 239 9.35 -9.04 -10.60
N ALA A 240 10.02 -10.00 -11.21
CA ALA A 240 9.87 -10.35 -12.62
C ALA A 240 8.46 -10.83 -13.00
N THR A 241 7.70 -11.42 -12.05
CA THR A 241 6.38 -12.00 -12.31
C THR A 241 5.22 -11.25 -11.63
N ARG A 242 5.51 -10.12 -10.93
CA ARG A 242 4.48 -9.37 -10.17
C ARG A 242 3.29 -8.90 -11.02
N LEU A 243 3.51 -8.53 -12.27
CA LEU A 243 2.45 -8.01 -13.14
C LEU A 243 1.69 -9.11 -13.90
N HIS A 244 2.07 -10.38 -13.76
CA HIS A 244 1.45 -11.50 -14.48
C HIS A 244 0.25 -12.12 -13.77
N GLY A 245 -0.21 -11.55 -12.65
CA GLY A 245 -1.38 -12.04 -11.92
C GLY A 245 -1.09 -13.15 -10.90
N VAL A 246 0.18 -13.59 -10.75
CA VAL A 246 0.57 -14.67 -9.82
C VAL A 246 0.16 -14.37 -8.39
N GLY A 247 0.40 -13.12 -7.91
CA GLY A 247 0.01 -12.74 -6.55
C GLY A 247 -1.51 -12.78 -6.32
N LYS A 248 -2.30 -12.38 -7.34
CA LYS A 248 -3.76 -12.47 -7.28
C LYS A 248 -4.22 -13.92 -7.17
N GLN A 249 -3.62 -14.81 -7.95
CA GLN A 249 -3.97 -16.22 -7.97
C GLN A 249 -3.58 -16.91 -6.66
N LEU A 250 -2.38 -16.64 -6.12
CA LEU A 250 -1.97 -17.13 -4.81
C LEU A 250 -2.93 -16.68 -3.69
N LEU A 251 -3.31 -15.41 -3.70
CA LEU A 251 -4.26 -14.85 -2.74
C LEU A 251 -5.62 -15.59 -2.82
N TYR A 252 -6.17 -15.72 -4.04
CA TYR A 252 -7.45 -16.37 -4.24
C TYR A 252 -7.43 -17.84 -3.80
N THR A 253 -6.38 -18.58 -4.16
CA THR A 253 -6.23 -19.98 -3.76
C THR A 253 -6.15 -20.10 -2.23
N ALA A 254 -5.39 -19.24 -1.57
CA ALA A 254 -5.26 -19.26 -0.11
C ALA A 254 -6.59 -18.93 0.59
N LEU A 255 -7.27 -17.85 0.17
CA LEU A 255 -8.56 -17.46 0.75
C LEU A 255 -9.65 -18.54 0.51
N HIS A 256 -9.65 -19.18 -0.66
CA HIS A 256 -10.53 -20.29 -0.96
C HIS A 256 -10.26 -21.49 -0.03
N ARG A 257 -8.98 -21.86 0.18
CA ARG A 257 -8.59 -22.90 1.13
C ARG A 257 -9.02 -22.59 2.57
N MET A 258 -8.91 -21.32 2.99
CA MET A 258 -9.42 -20.89 4.30
C MET A 258 -10.94 -21.03 4.38
N LYS A 259 -11.69 -20.61 3.35
CA LYS A 259 -13.15 -20.78 3.26
C LYS A 259 -13.56 -22.25 3.36
N GLU A 260 -12.92 -23.15 2.61
CA GLU A 260 -13.17 -24.61 2.65
C GLU A 260 -12.94 -25.21 4.04
N ARG A 261 -12.11 -24.59 4.87
CA ARG A 261 -11.86 -24.98 6.27
C ARG A 261 -12.84 -24.39 7.28
N GLY A 262 -13.85 -23.64 6.80
CA GLY A 262 -14.90 -23.08 7.63
C GLY A 262 -14.57 -21.70 8.21
N TYR A 263 -13.51 -21.03 7.77
CA TYR A 263 -13.28 -19.65 8.18
C TYR A 263 -14.33 -18.72 7.57
N LEU A 264 -14.90 -17.84 8.39
CA LEU A 264 -15.88 -16.85 7.96
C LEU A 264 -15.22 -15.58 7.43
N TYR A 265 -14.03 -15.30 7.91
CA TYR A 265 -13.18 -14.18 7.48
C TYR A 265 -11.69 -14.51 7.63
N ALA A 266 -10.86 -13.77 6.94
CA ALA A 266 -9.41 -13.79 7.07
C ALA A 266 -8.90 -12.42 7.50
N VAL A 267 -7.83 -12.41 8.31
CA VAL A 267 -7.07 -11.19 8.62
C VAL A 267 -5.77 -11.22 7.83
N LEU A 268 -5.60 -10.26 6.94
CA LEU A 268 -4.36 -10.06 6.18
C LEU A 268 -3.43 -9.21 7.04
N LYS A 269 -2.39 -9.84 7.58
CA LYS A 269 -1.51 -9.20 8.56
C LYS A 269 -0.41 -8.38 7.89
N GLU A 270 -0.16 -7.17 8.41
CA GLU A 270 0.91 -6.27 7.96
C GLU A 270 0.97 -6.08 6.43
N ALA A 271 -0.18 -5.90 5.81
CA ALA A 271 -0.28 -5.74 4.36
C ALA A 271 0.35 -4.41 3.91
N GLY A 272 1.42 -4.49 3.09
CA GLY A 272 2.05 -3.32 2.50
C GLY A 272 1.23 -2.72 1.34
N PRO A 273 0.89 -3.51 0.29
CA PRO A 273 0.14 -3.00 -0.85
C PRO A 273 -1.38 -3.04 -0.59
N ILE A 274 -1.88 -2.15 0.28
CA ILE A 274 -3.29 -2.12 0.73
C ILE A 274 -4.26 -2.14 -0.45
N GLU A 275 -4.07 -1.27 -1.44
CA GLU A 275 -4.97 -1.17 -2.59
C GLU A 275 -5.03 -2.46 -3.42
N PHE A 276 -3.95 -3.23 -3.48
CA PHE A 276 -3.96 -4.54 -4.13
C PHE A 276 -5.00 -5.47 -3.48
N TYR A 277 -5.02 -5.54 -2.16
CA TYR A 277 -5.97 -6.40 -1.45
C TYR A 277 -7.40 -5.85 -1.49
N GLU A 278 -7.57 -4.52 -1.37
CA GLU A 278 -8.89 -3.88 -1.50
C GLU A 278 -9.53 -4.20 -2.86
N LYS A 279 -8.77 -4.04 -3.95
CA LYS A 279 -9.27 -4.30 -5.32
C LYS A 279 -9.40 -5.78 -5.65
N THR A 280 -8.49 -6.61 -5.12
CA THR A 280 -8.43 -8.02 -5.52
C THR A 280 -9.44 -8.85 -4.75
N CYS A 281 -9.52 -8.71 -3.43
CA CYS A 281 -10.40 -9.54 -2.61
C CYS A 281 -11.43 -8.77 -1.77
N GLY A 282 -11.60 -7.48 -2.02
CA GLY A 282 -12.56 -6.66 -1.27
C GLY A 282 -12.17 -6.46 0.19
N ALA A 283 -10.88 -6.56 0.49
CA ALA A 283 -10.36 -6.38 1.84
C ALA A 283 -10.73 -5.01 2.40
N LYS A 284 -10.97 -4.95 3.71
CA LYS A 284 -11.28 -3.72 4.44
C LYS A 284 -10.18 -3.44 5.45
N LEU A 285 -9.74 -2.19 5.50
CA LEU A 285 -8.74 -1.73 6.44
C LEU A 285 -9.25 -1.86 7.88
N ILE A 286 -8.42 -2.43 8.75
CA ILE A 286 -8.65 -2.37 10.20
C ILE A 286 -8.02 -1.05 10.68
N PRO A 287 -8.81 -0.15 11.33
CA PRO A 287 -8.31 1.11 11.83
C PRO A 287 -7.10 0.96 12.77
N LEU A 288 -6.20 1.93 12.78
CA LEU A 288 -5.15 1.99 13.79
C LEU A 288 -5.78 2.32 15.15
N ASP A 289 -5.26 1.69 16.18
CA ASP A 289 -5.56 2.10 17.55
C ASP A 289 -4.80 3.40 17.84
N ASN A 290 -5.51 4.53 17.83
CA ASN A 290 -4.94 5.86 18.07
C ASN A 290 -4.70 6.14 19.57
N THR A 291 -4.83 5.14 20.44
CA THR A 291 -4.72 5.27 21.89
C THR A 291 -3.30 5.02 22.44
N ARG A 292 -2.26 5.06 21.58
CA ARG A 292 -0.85 4.90 22.03
C ARG A 292 0.01 6.08 21.65
#